data_0303f166e8650d80d38f8e1cefadb06e
#
_entry.id   0303f166e8650d80d38f8e1cefadb06e
#
_cell.length_a   1.000
_cell.length_b   1.000
_cell.length_c   1.000
_cell.angle_alpha   90.00
_cell.angle_beta   90.00
_cell.angle_gamma   90.00
#
_symmetry.space_group_name_H-M   'P 1'
#
loop_
_entity.id
_entity.type
_entity.pdbx_description
1 polymer ?
#
loop_
_entity_poly.entity_id
_entity_poly.type
_entity_poly.pdbx_seq_one_letter_code
_entity_poly.pdbx_strand_id
1 'polypeptide(L)'
;MGKTSIRTEFYFEAAHKLNLSYESKCENLHGHSYKCAVTITNTDTHLNKDNMIVDFKVLKQIIKEKIEDRLDHKYLNDIYKVNATAEYMAEWICNEVNKGISEHNIHARCTKVELNETANNMAIYEEEV
;
A
#
# COMPACT_ATOMS: atom_id res chain seq x y z
N MET A 1 -7.67 -17.70 -20.12
CA MET A 1 -8.59 -17.35 -19.03
C MET A 1 -8.21 -16.00 -18.45
N GLY A 2 -9.21 -15.20 -18.11
CA GLY A 2 -8.97 -13.88 -17.57
C GLY A 2 -8.75 -13.88 -16.07
N LYS A 3 -8.26 -12.77 -15.57
CA LYS A 3 -8.11 -12.50 -14.14
C LYS A 3 -9.05 -11.38 -13.75
N THR A 4 -9.60 -11.45 -12.55
CA THR A 4 -10.43 -10.40 -12.00
C THR A 4 -9.69 -9.74 -10.85
N SER A 5 -9.70 -8.43 -10.85
CA SER A 5 -9.07 -7.64 -9.79
C SER A 5 -10.02 -6.53 -9.35
N ILE A 6 -9.83 -6.09 -8.12
CA ILE A 6 -10.46 -4.88 -7.60
C ILE A 6 -9.35 -3.92 -7.19
N ARG A 7 -9.65 -2.63 -7.22
CA ARG A 7 -8.70 -1.57 -6.89
C ARG A 7 -9.40 -0.57 -5.98
N THR A 8 -8.75 -0.17 -4.90
CA THR A 8 -9.27 0.87 -4.02
C THR A 8 -8.19 1.88 -3.68
N GLU A 9 -8.60 3.12 -3.45
CA GLU A 9 -7.70 4.22 -3.12
C GLU A 9 -7.93 4.67 -1.70
N PHE A 10 -6.85 5.13 -1.07
CA PHE A 10 -6.90 5.72 0.27
C PHE A 10 -5.78 6.76 0.40
N TYR A 11 -5.85 7.55 1.45
CA TYR A 11 -4.96 8.68 1.66
C TYR A 11 -4.40 8.65 3.07
N PHE A 12 -3.17 9.14 3.23
CA PHE A 12 -2.60 9.38 4.54
C PHE A 12 -1.59 10.53 4.47
N GLU A 13 -1.44 11.22 5.60
CA GLU A 13 -0.49 12.31 5.76
C GLU A 13 0.67 11.81 6.60
N ALA A 14 1.90 12.01 6.15
CA ALA A 14 3.06 11.57 6.90
C ALA A 14 4.27 12.43 6.60
N ALA A 15 5.19 12.48 7.54
CA ALA A 15 6.43 13.25 7.40
C ALA A 15 7.63 12.32 7.47
N HIS A 16 8.69 12.69 6.81
CA HIS A 16 9.94 11.96 6.85
C HIS A 16 11.13 12.87 6.53
N LYS A 17 12.32 12.35 6.77
CA LYS A 17 13.54 12.88 6.19
C LYS A 17 14.41 11.71 5.74
N LEU A 18 15.16 11.92 4.67
CA LEU A 18 15.97 10.88 4.05
C LEU A 18 17.43 11.08 4.39
N ASN A 19 18.15 9.97 4.53
CA ASN A 19 19.60 9.97 4.70
C ASN A 19 20.20 9.49 3.37
N LEU A 20 20.63 10.45 2.54
CA LEU A 20 21.02 10.18 1.16
C LEU A 20 22.53 10.18 1.00
N SER A 21 23.03 9.50 -0.03
CA SER A 21 24.43 9.46 -0.41
C SER A 21 24.88 10.74 -1.12
N TYR A 22 23.98 11.68 -1.36
CA TYR A 22 24.23 12.98 -2.00
C TYR A 22 23.42 14.07 -1.30
N GLU A 23 23.80 15.33 -1.50
CA GLU A 23 23.12 16.47 -0.87
C GLU A 23 21.76 16.72 -1.53
N SER A 24 20.70 16.84 -0.71
CA SER A 24 19.33 17.05 -1.19
C SER A 24 18.48 17.71 -0.11
N LYS A 25 17.45 18.44 -0.54
CA LYS A 25 16.44 19.00 0.36
C LYS A 25 15.67 17.90 1.11
N CYS A 26 15.63 16.68 0.56
CA CYS A 26 14.95 15.54 1.17
C CYS A 26 15.58 15.10 2.48
N GLU A 27 16.79 15.56 2.78
CA GLU A 27 17.44 15.32 4.08
C GLU A 27 16.83 16.16 5.20
N ASN A 28 16.07 17.20 4.84
CA ASN A 28 15.33 18.00 5.81
C ASN A 28 13.97 17.36 6.10
N LEU A 29 13.46 17.55 7.31
CA LEU A 29 12.13 17.09 7.66
C LEU A 29 11.09 17.75 6.75
N HIS A 30 10.27 16.94 6.11
CA HIS A 30 9.20 17.42 5.24
C HIS A 30 8.04 16.41 5.25
N GLY A 31 6.86 16.87 4.85
CA GLY A 31 5.66 16.06 4.82
C GLY A 31 5.06 15.94 3.44
N HIS A 32 4.27 14.89 3.27
CA HIS A 32 3.55 14.62 2.03
C HIS A 32 2.11 14.21 2.33
N SER A 33 1.22 14.54 1.40
CA SER A 33 -0.13 13.97 1.34
C SER A 33 -0.07 12.80 0.38
N TYR A 34 0.03 11.59 0.93
CA TYR A 34 0.14 10.38 0.13
C TYR A 34 -1.23 9.94 -0.37
N LYS A 35 -1.28 9.55 -1.63
CA LYS A 35 -2.42 8.84 -2.21
C LYS A 35 -1.93 7.45 -2.59
N CYS A 36 -2.63 6.44 -2.11
CA CYS A 36 -2.25 5.06 -2.37
C CYS A 36 -3.41 4.30 -3.01
N ALA A 37 -3.11 3.48 -4.00
CA ALA A 37 -4.07 2.54 -4.57
C ALA A 37 -3.51 1.14 -4.46
N VAL A 38 -4.35 0.21 -4.02
CA VAL A 38 -3.99 -1.21 -3.97
C VAL A 38 -4.91 -1.98 -4.92
N THR A 39 -4.31 -2.89 -5.68
CA THR A 39 -5.02 -3.79 -6.59
C THR A 39 -4.97 -5.19 -6.01
N ILE A 40 -6.13 -5.79 -5.82
CA ILE A 40 -6.30 -7.12 -5.25
C ILE A 40 -6.79 -8.04 -6.36
N THR A 41 -6.02 -9.07 -6.66
CA THR A 41 -6.32 -10.00 -7.75
C THR A 41 -6.78 -11.33 -7.17
N ASN A 42 -7.86 -11.85 -7.75
CA ASN A 42 -8.39 -13.16 -7.38
C ASN A 42 -7.36 -14.25 -7.69
N THR A 43 -7.09 -15.11 -6.72
CA THR A 43 -6.17 -16.24 -6.89
C THR A 43 -6.90 -17.57 -7.11
N ASP A 44 -8.21 -17.57 -6.96
CA ASP A 44 -9.03 -18.75 -7.18
C ASP A 44 -9.52 -18.79 -8.63
N THR A 45 -10.01 -19.95 -9.06
CA THR A 45 -10.63 -20.11 -10.38
C THR A 45 -12.02 -19.47 -10.45
N HIS A 46 -12.65 -19.29 -9.30
CA HIS A 46 -13.99 -18.73 -9.18
C HIS A 46 -14.02 -17.60 -8.16
N LEU A 47 -14.97 -16.71 -8.29
CA LEU A 47 -15.27 -15.74 -7.25
C LEU A 47 -15.87 -16.48 -6.04
N ASN A 48 -15.98 -15.80 -4.90
CA ASN A 48 -16.58 -16.42 -3.73
C ASN A 48 -18.10 -16.66 -3.93
N LYS A 49 -18.77 -17.20 -2.91
CA LYS A 49 -20.21 -17.53 -2.99
C LYS A 49 -21.12 -16.33 -3.28
N ASP A 50 -20.62 -15.12 -3.03
CA ASP A 50 -21.35 -13.88 -3.27
C ASP A 50 -20.93 -13.20 -4.58
N ASN A 51 -20.15 -13.91 -5.42
CA ASN A 51 -19.60 -13.39 -6.68
C ASN A 51 -18.65 -12.21 -6.47
N MET A 52 -17.90 -12.22 -5.37
CA MET A 52 -16.93 -11.20 -5.03
C MET A 52 -15.54 -11.81 -4.90
N ILE A 53 -14.51 -10.99 -5.06
CA ILE A 53 -13.15 -11.32 -4.59
C ILE A 53 -13.13 -11.18 -3.07
N VAL A 54 -13.60 -10.04 -2.60
CA VAL A 54 -13.78 -9.70 -1.19
C VAL A 54 -14.70 -8.49 -1.13
N ASP A 55 -15.46 -8.36 -0.06
CA ASP A 55 -16.25 -7.16 0.17
C ASP A 55 -15.31 -5.96 0.37
N PHE A 56 -15.58 -4.85 -0.34
CA PHE A 56 -14.78 -3.63 -0.20
C PHE A 56 -14.72 -3.14 1.26
N LYS A 57 -15.76 -3.38 2.03
CA LYS A 57 -15.78 -3.01 3.44
C LYS A 57 -14.70 -3.76 4.24
N VAL A 58 -14.53 -5.04 3.96
CA VAL A 58 -13.48 -5.86 4.59
C VAL A 58 -12.10 -5.40 4.13
N LEU A 59 -11.95 -5.13 2.84
CA LEU A 59 -10.69 -4.63 2.29
C LEU A 59 -10.30 -3.30 2.92
N LYS A 60 -11.25 -2.39 3.07
CA LYS A 60 -11.00 -1.09 3.72
C LYS A 60 -10.59 -1.23 5.17
N GLN A 61 -11.16 -2.21 5.87
CA GLN A 61 -10.77 -2.50 7.25
C GLN A 61 -9.34 -3.02 7.35
N ILE A 62 -8.94 -3.90 6.43
CA ILE A 62 -7.56 -4.39 6.34
C ILE A 62 -6.60 -3.23 6.11
N ILE A 63 -6.91 -2.36 5.17
CA ILE A 63 -6.10 -1.18 4.85
C ILE A 63 -5.99 -0.27 6.07
N LYS A 64 -7.09 -0.02 6.77
CA LYS A 64 -7.09 0.81 7.95
C LYS A 64 -6.15 0.25 9.02
N GLU A 65 -6.29 -1.02 9.35
CA GLU A 65 -5.51 -1.67 10.40
C GLU A 65 -4.03 -1.83 10.04
N LYS A 66 -3.75 -2.22 8.81
CA LYS A 66 -2.38 -2.53 8.39
C LYS A 66 -1.60 -1.32 7.92
N ILE A 67 -2.27 -0.31 7.39
CA ILE A 67 -1.61 0.83 6.76
C ILE A 67 -1.97 2.15 7.43
N GLU A 68 -3.23 2.57 7.37
CA GLU A 68 -3.61 3.92 7.79
C GLU A 68 -3.33 4.18 9.27
N ASP A 69 -3.71 3.27 10.15
CA ASP A 69 -3.49 3.43 11.59
C ASP A 69 -2.01 3.49 11.97
N ARG A 70 -1.15 2.96 11.11
CA ARG A 70 0.29 2.88 11.37
C ARG A 70 1.07 4.03 10.73
N LEU A 71 0.55 4.63 9.66
CA LEU A 71 1.28 5.63 8.89
C LEU A 71 0.68 7.03 8.97
N ASP A 72 -0.66 7.14 9.10
CA ASP A 72 -1.33 8.42 9.02
C ASP A 72 -0.97 9.31 10.21
N HIS A 73 -0.57 10.55 9.92
CA HIS A 73 -0.13 11.54 10.88
C HIS A 73 1.09 11.07 11.70
N LYS A 74 1.96 10.26 11.08
CA LYS A 74 3.15 9.72 11.73
C LYS A 74 4.43 10.29 11.14
N TYR A 75 5.51 10.18 11.91
CA TYR A 75 6.86 10.42 11.45
C TYR A 75 7.41 9.07 10.97
N LEU A 76 7.60 8.93 9.68
CA LEU A 76 7.96 7.63 9.07
C LEU A 76 9.31 7.11 9.54
N ASN A 77 10.21 7.98 9.95
CA ASN A 77 11.52 7.57 10.49
C ASN A 77 11.41 6.82 11.83
N ASP A 78 10.28 6.95 12.52
CA ASP A 78 10.01 6.15 13.74
C ASP A 78 9.54 4.74 13.39
N ILE A 79 9.05 4.52 12.18
CA ILE A 79 8.47 3.25 11.74
C ILE A 79 9.50 2.44 10.97
N TYR A 80 10.24 3.09 10.07
CA TYR A 80 11.22 2.44 9.21
C TYR A 80 12.63 2.81 9.65
N LYS A 81 13.52 1.82 9.63
CA LYS A 81 14.97 2.02 9.93
C LYS A 81 15.78 2.31 8.68
N VAL A 82 15.13 2.41 7.54
CA VAL A 82 15.71 2.71 6.23
C VAL A 82 15.00 3.94 5.67
N ASN A 83 15.51 4.49 4.57
CA ASN A 83 14.84 5.60 3.91
C ASN A 83 13.42 5.19 3.48
N ALA A 84 12.42 5.93 3.96
CA ALA A 84 11.02 5.71 3.63
C ALA A 84 10.69 6.39 2.30
N THR A 85 11.30 5.90 1.22
CA THR A 85 10.99 6.36 -0.13
C THR A 85 9.65 5.79 -0.57
N ALA A 86 9.02 6.40 -1.58
CA ALA A 86 7.78 5.87 -2.12
C ALA A 86 7.97 4.45 -2.67
N GLU A 87 9.12 4.17 -3.27
CA GLU A 87 9.45 2.84 -3.80
C GLU A 87 9.48 1.79 -2.69
N TYR A 88 10.20 2.09 -1.60
CA TYR A 88 10.28 1.18 -0.46
C TYR A 88 8.91 0.97 0.18
N MET A 89 8.18 2.05 0.38
CA MET A 89 6.88 1.99 1.03
C MET A 89 5.85 1.24 0.20
N ALA A 90 5.90 1.36 -1.13
CA ALA A 90 4.97 0.65 -2.02
C ALA A 90 5.09 -0.87 -1.84
N GLU A 91 6.30 -1.40 -1.79
CA GLU A 91 6.53 -2.82 -1.54
C GLU A 91 6.08 -3.21 -0.14
N TRP A 92 6.44 -2.40 0.87
CA TRP A 92 6.05 -2.65 2.25
C TRP A 92 4.52 -2.69 2.40
N ILE A 93 3.81 -1.75 1.76
CA ILE A 93 2.35 -1.70 1.79
C ILE A 93 1.77 -2.99 1.19
N CYS A 94 2.30 -3.43 0.04
CA CYS A 94 1.85 -4.67 -0.59
C CYS A 94 1.97 -5.85 0.37
N ASN A 95 3.11 -5.98 1.02
CA ASN A 95 3.36 -7.08 1.96
C ASN A 95 2.43 -7.03 3.17
N GLU A 96 2.16 -5.84 3.72
CA GLU A 96 1.29 -5.69 4.88
C GLU A 96 -0.18 -5.96 4.52
N VAL A 97 -0.63 -5.50 3.36
CA VAL A 97 -1.98 -5.80 2.87
C VAL A 97 -2.13 -7.32 2.68
N ASN A 98 -1.13 -7.99 2.13
CA ASN A 98 -1.16 -9.44 1.94
C ASN A 98 -1.21 -10.20 3.26
N LYS A 99 -0.58 -9.69 4.32
CA LYS A 99 -0.73 -10.27 5.67
C LYS A 99 -2.18 -10.20 6.12
N GLY A 100 -2.83 -9.07 5.94
CA GLY A 100 -4.24 -8.89 6.31
C GLY A 100 -5.17 -9.79 5.50
N ILE A 101 -4.92 -9.91 4.21
CA ILE A 101 -5.69 -10.80 3.33
C ILE A 101 -5.57 -12.25 3.82
N SER A 102 -4.36 -12.67 4.14
CA SER A 102 -4.11 -14.03 4.65
C SER A 102 -4.81 -14.27 5.99
N GLU A 103 -4.77 -13.30 6.89
CA GLU A 103 -5.42 -13.38 8.21
C GLU A 103 -6.94 -13.55 8.10
N HIS A 104 -7.54 -13.03 7.04
CA HIS A 104 -8.98 -13.12 6.80
C HIS A 104 -9.37 -14.32 5.92
N ASN A 105 -8.41 -15.17 5.58
CA ASN A 105 -8.65 -16.35 4.72
C ASN A 105 -9.28 -16.00 3.37
N ILE A 106 -8.88 -14.89 2.79
CA ILE A 106 -9.35 -14.41 1.49
C ILE A 106 -8.49 -15.04 0.40
N HIS A 107 -9.12 -15.58 -0.66
CA HIS A 107 -8.43 -16.22 -1.77
C HIS A 107 -8.06 -15.19 -2.84
N ALA A 108 -7.18 -14.28 -2.46
CA ALA A 108 -6.73 -13.18 -3.31
C ALA A 108 -5.37 -12.69 -2.85
N ARG A 109 -4.74 -11.87 -3.66
CA ARG A 109 -3.47 -11.24 -3.33
C ARG A 109 -3.46 -9.79 -3.77
N CYS A 110 -2.80 -8.94 -2.99
CA CYS A 110 -2.41 -7.64 -3.47
C CYS A 110 -1.27 -7.84 -4.47
N THR A 111 -1.51 -7.44 -5.72
CA THR A 111 -0.55 -7.62 -6.82
C THR A 111 0.05 -6.31 -7.30
N LYS A 112 -0.51 -5.19 -6.86
CA LYS A 112 -0.02 -3.89 -7.31
C LYS A 112 -0.32 -2.84 -6.25
N VAL A 113 0.67 -1.99 -6.00
CA VAL A 113 0.52 -0.79 -5.16
C VAL A 113 1.02 0.39 -5.97
N GLU A 114 0.20 1.42 -6.03
CA GLU A 114 0.52 2.68 -6.68
C GLU A 114 0.52 3.75 -5.59
N LEU A 115 1.70 4.30 -5.30
CA LEU A 115 1.86 5.26 -4.22
C LEU A 115 2.33 6.60 -4.75
N ASN A 116 1.45 7.60 -4.70
CA ASN A 116 1.80 8.98 -5.02
C ASN A 116 2.35 9.65 -3.77
N GLU A 117 3.61 10.06 -3.83
CA GLU A 117 4.21 10.93 -2.82
C GLU A 117 3.77 12.36 -3.04
N THR A 118 3.68 12.76 -4.33
CA THR A 118 3.14 14.04 -4.77
C THR A 118 2.10 13.79 -5.86
N ALA A 119 1.41 14.84 -6.27
CA ALA A 119 0.37 14.71 -7.31
C ALA A 119 0.92 14.16 -8.64
N ASN A 120 2.20 14.41 -8.93
CA ASN A 120 2.79 14.08 -10.23
C ASN A 120 3.77 12.92 -10.19
N ASN A 121 4.16 12.45 -9.00
CA ASN A 121 5.18 11.41 -8.87
C ASN A 121 4.61 10.21 -8.13
N MET A 122 4.71 9.05 -8.77
CA MET A 122 4.13 7.81 -8.26
C MET A 122 5.17 6.69 -8.35
N ALA A 123 5.29 5.93 -7.27
CA ALA A 123 6.00 4.67 -7.30
C ALA A 123 4.99 3.54 -7.50
N ILE A 124 5.33 2.56 -8.31
CA ILE A 124 4.48 1.41 -8.61
C ILE A 124 5.26 0.15 -8.26
N TYR A 125 4.68 -0.66 -7.39
CA TYR A 125 5.19 -1.98 -7.07
C TYR A 125 4.21 -3.02 -7.57
N GLU A 126 4.67 -3.97 -8.37
CA GLU A 126 3.86 -5.04 -8.93
C GLU A 126 4.51 -6.39 -8.68
N GLU A 127 3.69 -7.40 -8.42
CA GLU A 127 4.14 -8.78 -8.41
C GLU A 127 3.11 -9.65 -9.12
N GLU A 128 3.56 -10.79 -9.62
CA GLU A 128 2.67 -11.72 -10.29
C GLU A 128 1.86 -12.54 -9.28
N VAL A 129 0.74 -13.04 -9.75
CA VAL A 129 -0.15 -13.86 -8.94
C VAL A 129 0.40 -15.28 -8.82
#